data_20b07479727aad34f6c8374057465c0d
#
_entry.id   20b07479727aad34f6c8374057465c0d
#
_cell.length_a   1.000
_cell.length_b   1.000
_cell.length_c   1.000
_cell.angle_alpha   90.00
_cell.angle_beta   90.00
_cell.angle_gamma   90.00
#
_symmetry.space_group_name_H-M   'P 1'
#
loop_
_entity.id
_entity.type
_entity.pdbx_description
1 polymer ?
#
loop_
_entity_poly.entity_id
_entity_poly.type
_entity_poly.pdbx_seq_one_letter_code
_entity_poly.pdbx_strand_id
1 'polypeptide(L)'
;MAGNATQLLLSAHAAEIVVHALFGERGIVLDPAADLQRVRLQSVKARMDADLAYPWSIDELARNAGLSRRSFNQKFQMAYGESAIDYLRARRLDAARDLLIHQRLSVTEAAFRVGYAHPANFATAFRRHFGYSPSRCQRT
;
A
#
# COMPACT_ATOMS: atom_id res chain seq x y z
N MET A 1 -20.71 -4.76 -23.09
CA MET A 1 -19.64 -4.99 -22.17
C MET A 1 -20.14 -5.02 -20.73
N ALA A 2 -19.52 -5.82 -19.92
CA ALA A 2 -19.93 -5.98 -18.54
C ALA A 2 -19.82 -4.66 -17.77
N GLY A 3 -20.70 -4.46 -16.80
CA GLY A 3 -20.63 -3.32 -15.90
C GLY A 3 -19.38 -3.37 -15.03
N ASN A 4 -19.15 -2.34 -14.24
CA ASN A 4 -17.89 -2.18 -13.53
C ASN A 4 -17.56 -3.36 -12.59
N ALA A 5 -18.52 -3.84 -11.82
CA ALA A 5 -18.26 -4.97 -10.93
C ALA A 5 -18.01 -6.25 -11.73
N THR A 6 -18.85 -6.49 -12.74
CA THR A 6 -18.67 -7.62 -13.62
C THR A 6 -17.39 -7.45 -14.43
N GLN A 7 -17.06 -6.23 -14.82
CA GLN A 7 -15.85 -5.96 -15.54
C GLN A 7 -14.61 -6.16 -14.66
N LEU A 8 -14.67 -5.82 -13.37
CA LEU A 8 -13.58 -6.11 -12.46
C LEU A 8 -13.41 -7.61 -12.29
N LEU A 9 -14.51 -8.34 -12.16
CA LEU A 9 -14.46 -9.80 -12.12
C LEU A 9 -13.95 -10.37 -13.45
N LEU A 10 -14.45 -9.85 -14.55
CA LEU A 10 -13.99 -10.27 -15.87
C LEU A 10 -12.54 -9.89 -16.12
N SER A 11 -12.11 -8.74 -15.62
CA SER A 11 -10.69 -8.35 -15.70
C SER A 11 -9.82 -9.29 -14.90
N ALA A 12 -10.28 -9.67 -13.70
CA ALA A 12 -9.56 -10.63 -12.88
C ALA A 12 -9.53 -12.00 -13.57
N HIS A 13 -10.67 -12.44 -14.10
CA HIS A 13 -10.73 -13.70 -14.83
C HIS A 13 -9.96 -13.65 -16.13
N ALA A 14 -10.03 -12.54 -16.85
CA ALA A 14 -9.27 -12.36 -18.08
C ALA A 14 -7.78 -12.40 -17.79
N ALA A 15 -7.34 -11.77 -16.71
CA ALA A 15 -5.95 -11.81 -16.30
C ALA A 15 -5.53 -13.24 -15.93
N GLU A 16 -6.39 -13.96 -15.21
CA GLU A 16 -6.14 -15.36 -14.89
C GLU A 16 -6.06 -16.22 -16.14
N ILE A 17 -6.98 -16.02 -17.08
CA ILE A 17 -6.98 -16.77 -18.32
C ILE A 17 -5.74 -16.45 -19.14
N VAL A 18 -5.35 -15.20 -19.24
CA VAL A 18 -4.14 -14.80 -19.97
C VAL A 18 -2.90 -15.40 -19.30
N VAL A 19 -2.81 -15.30 -17.97
CA VAL A 19 -1.71 -15.89 -17.25
C VAL A 19 -1.68 -17.40 -17.46
N HIS A 20 -2.82 -18.05 -17.37
CA HIS A 20 -2.91 -19.48 -17.60
C HIS A 20 -2.52 -19.87 -19.03
N ALA A 21 -3.00 -19.11 -20.03
CA ALA A 21 -2.68 -19.36 -21.41
C ALA A 21 -1.19 -19.15 -21.70
N LEU A 22 -0.58 -18.14 -21.08
CA LEU A 22 0.82 -17.83 -21.29
C LEU A 22 1.75 -18.78 -20.55
N PHE A 23 1.39 -19.19 -19.32
CA PHE A 23 2.28 -19.96 -18.46
C PHE A 23 1.90 -21.42 -18.32
N GLY A 24 0.65 -21.78 -18.60
CA GLY A 24 0.21 -23.18 -18.59
C GLY A 24 1.00 -24.05 -19.55
N GLU A 25 1.29 -23.52 -20.71
CA GLU A 25 2.08 -24.22 -21.72
C GLU A 25 3.53 -24.39 -21.31
N ARG A 26 4.00 -23.59 -20.36
CA ARG A 26 5.36 -23.69 -19.86
C ARG A 26 5.49 -24.62 -18.66
N GLY A 27 4.39 -25.31 -18.31
CA GLY A 27 4.37 -26.21 -17.18
C GLY A 27 4.32 -25.54 -15.83
N ILE A 28 3.98 -24.26 -15.77
CA ILE A 28 3.82 -23.54 -14.51
C ILE A 28 2.48 -23.94 -13.90
N VAL A 29 2.56 -24.58 -12.72
CA VAL A 29 1.35 -24.96 -11.98
C VAL A 29 0.96 -23.78 -11.12
N LEU A 30 -0.26 -23.28 -11.31
CA LEU A 30 -0.82 -22.24 -10.47
C LEU A 30 -1.39 -22.91 -9.22
N ASP A 31 -0.91 -22.47 -8.04
CA ASP A 31 -1.42 -22.93 -6.78
C ASP A 31 -2.58 -22.03 -6.37
N PRO A 32 -3.83 -22.53 -6.32
CA PRO A 32 -4.97 -21.70 -5.95
C PRO A 32 -4.84 -21.05 -4.58
N ALA A 33 -4.19 -21.74 -3.62
CA ALA A 33 -3.98 -21.18 -2.29
C ALA A 33 -3.00 -20.00 -2.33
N ALA A 34 -1.92 -20.13 -3.11
CA ALA A 34 -0.94 -19.05 -3.28
C ALA A 34 -1.57 -17.87 -4.02
N ASP A 35 -2.42 -18.12 -5.01
CA ASP A 35 -3.11 -17.07 -5.75
C ASP A 35 -4.10 -16.32 -4.88
N LEU A 36 -4.87 -17.03 -4.07
CA LEU A 36 -5.78 -16.40 -3.12
C LEU A 36 -5.02 -15.53 -2.14
N GLN A 37 -3.89 -16.01 -1.65
CA GLN A 37 -3.06 -15.26 -0.72
C GLN A 37 -2.52 -13.99 -1.36
N ARG A 38 -2.08 -14.07 -2.61
CA ARG A 38 -1.61 -12.89 -3.35
C ARG A 38 -2.72 -11.86 -3.50
N VAL A 39 -3.92 -12.31 -3.83
CA VAL A 39 -5.08 -11.42 -3.95
C VAL A 39 -5.39 -10.76 -2.60
N ARG A 40 -5.30 -11.51 -1.51
CA ARG A 40 -5.53 -10.95 -0.17
C ARG A 40 -4.49 -9.91 0.21
N LEU A 41 -3.22 -10.16 -0.13
CA LEU A 41 -2.16 -9.17 0.12
C LEU A 41 -2.37 -7.91 -0.72
N GLN A 42 -2.76 -8.06 -1.97
CA GLN A 42 -3.08 -6.92 -2.84
C GLN A 42 -4.26 -6.13 -2.29
N SER A 43 -5.28 -6.82 -1.77
CA SER A 43 -6.44 -6.18 -1.18
C SER A 43 -6.06 -5.35 0.04
N VAL A 44 -5.21 -5.89 0.91
CA VAL A 44 -4.71 -5.17 2.09
C VAL A 44 -3.93 -3.93 1.67
N LYS A 45 -3.07 -4.07 0.69
CA LYS A 45 -2.28 -2.95 0.16
C LYS A 45 -3.19 -1.86 -0.41
N ALA A 46 -4.21 -2.24 -1.17
CA ALA A 46 -5.17 -1.32 -1.74
C ALA A 46 -5.97 -0.59 -0.66
N ARG A 47 -6.30 -1.27 0.44
CA ARG A 47 -6.98 -0.64 1.57
C ARG A 47 -6.12 0.41 2.24
N MET A 48 -4.84 0.13 2.42
CA MET A 48 -3.91 1.12 2.97
C MET A 48 -3.81 2.34 2.06
N ASP A 49 -3.69 2.12 0.76
CA ASP A 49 -3.60 3.20 -0.22
C ASP A 49 -4.87 4.06 -0.25
N ALA A 50 -6.04 3.44 -0.04
CA ALA A 50 -7.32 4.14 -0.09
C ALA A 50 -7.56 5.00 1.16
N ASP A 51 -6.91 4.69 2.28
CA ASP A 51 -7.13 5.41 3.54
C ASP A 51 -5.82 5.44 4.33
N LEU A 52 -4.89 6.27 3.88
CA LEU A 52 -3.57 6.36 4.49
C LEU A 52 -3.60 6.86 5.91
N ALA A 53 -4.56 7.72 6.24
CA ALA A 53 -4.67 8.32 7.57
C ALA A 53 -5.24 7.37 8.62
N TYR A 54 -5.89 6.30 8.19
CA TYR A 54 -6.45 5.33 9.12
C TYR A 54 -5.31 4.75 9.99
N PRO A 55 -5.54 4.54 11.28
CA PRO A 55 -4.48 4.02 12.17
C PRO A 55 -4.30 2.50 11.99
N TRP A 56 -3.74 2.11 10.86
CA TRP A 56 -3.49 0.71 10.54
C TRP A 56 -2.55 0.08 11.54
N SER A 57 -2.91 -1.11 12.03
CA SER A 57 -2.02 -1.92 12.86
C SER A 57 -1.64 -3.19 12.13
N ILE A 58 -0.49 -3.75 12.50
CA ILE A 58 -0.04 -4.99 11.87
C ILE A 58 -1.03 -6.13 12.14
N ASP A 59 -1.65 -6.13 13.31
CA ASP A 59 -2.64 -7.15 13.66
C ASP A 59 -3.88 -7.06 12.78
N GLU A 60 -4.35 -5.87 12.51
CA GLU A 60 -5.50 -5.66 11.65
C GLU A 60 -5.18 -6.03 10.21
N LEU A 61 -4.03 -5.63 9.71
CA LEU A 61 -3.60 -5.95 8.35
C LEU A 61 -3.46 -7.47 8.17
N ALA A 62 -2.84 -8.13 9.14
CA ALA A 62 -2.68 -9.58 9.10
C ALA A 62 -4.03 -10.29 9.11
N ARG A 63 -4.94 -9.82 9.96
CA ARG A 63 -6.30 -10.35 10.05
C ARG A 63 -7.04 -10.22 8.72
N ASN A 64 -6.93 -9.06 8.09
CA ASN A 64 -7.54 -8.83 6.79
C ASN A 64 -6.97 -9.73 5.71
N ALA A 65 -5.71 -10.12 5.84
CA ALA A 65 -5.07 -11.05 4.91
C ALA A 65 -5.32 -12.52 5.28
N GLY A 66 -5.97 -12.78 6.41
CA GLY A 66 -6.20 -14.14 6.88
C GLY A 66 -4.93 -14.83 7.35
N LEU A 67 -3.96 -14.07 7.87
CA LEU A 67 -2.65 -14.59 8.26
C LEU A 67 -2.31 -14.17 9.69
N SER A 68 -1.38 -14.92 10.30
CA SER A 68 -0.76 -14.49 11.54
C SER A 68 0.12 -13.25 11.25
N ARG A 69 0.45 -12.49 12.30
CA ARG A 69 1.33 -11.34 12.18
C ARG A 69 2.66 -11.70 11.49
N ARG A 70 3.28 -12.77 11.96
CA ARG A 70 4.56 -13.22 11.43
C ARG A 70 4.47 -13.61 9.97
N SER A 71 3.46 -14.40 9.63
CA SER A 71 3.25 -14.87 8.27
C SER A 71 2.96 -13.69 7.33
N PHE A 72 2.13 -12.76 7.79
CA PHE A 72 1.81 -11.56 7.02
C PHE A 72 3.06 -10.75 6.72
N ASN A 73 3.88 -10.48 7.75
CA ASN A 73 5.11 -9.71 7.56
C ASN A 73 6.05 -10.37 6.54
N GLN A 74 6.24 -11.67 6.67
CA GLN A 74 7.10 -12.40 5.74
C GLN A 74 6.59 -12.35 4.31
N LYS A 75 5.31 -12.62 4.14
CA LYS A 75 4.71 -12.70 2.80
C LYS A 75 4.58 -11.35 2.14
N PHE A 76 4.25 -10.32 2.91
CA PHE A 76 4.20 -8.97 2.37
C PHE A 76 5.60 -8.52 1.90
N GLN A 77 6.61 -8.77 2.71
CA GLN A 77 7.98 -8.40 2.34
C GLN A 77 8.47 -9.18 1.13
N MET A 78 8.14 -10.46 1.03
CA MET A 78 8.49 -11.26 -0.14
C MET A 78 7.80 -10.74 -1.41
N ALA A 79 6.54 -10.33 -1.28
CA ALA A 79 5.77 -9.87 -2.43
C ALA A 79 6.16 -8.47 -2.90
N TYR A 80 6.50 -7.57 -1.98
CA TYR A 80 6.66 -6.15 -2.29
C TYR A 80 8.03 -5.57 -1.93
N GLY A 81 8.92 -6.35 -1.35
CA GLY A 81 10.28 -5.93 -1.05
C GLY A 81 10.45 -5.10 0.21
N GLU A 82 9.38 -4.83 0.94
CA GLU A 82 9.42 -4.08 2.19
C GLU A 82 8.27 -4.50 3.09
N SER A 83 8.36 -4.17 4.37
CA SER A 83 7.26 -4.48 5.30
C SER A 83 6.06 -3.59 5.01
N ALA A 84 4.87 -4.05 5.44
CA ALA A 84 3.64 -3.27 5.27
C ALA A 84 3.71 -1.92 5.99
N ILE A 85 4.33 -1.89 7.16
CA ILE A 85 4.46 -0.65 7.93
C ILE A 85 5.42 0.32 7.23
N ASP A 86 6.52 -0.16 6.68
CA ASP A 86 7.43 0.68 5.91
C ASP A 86 6.76 1.18 4.63
N TYR A 87 6.00 0.33 3.97
CA TYR A 87 5.22 0.72 2.80
C TYR A 87 4.24 1.86 3.15
N LEU A 88 3.49 1.68 4.23
CA LEU A 88 2.52 2.68 4.68
C LEU A 88 3.21 4.01 5.01
N ARG A 89 4.34 3.94 5.70
CA ARG A 89 5.11 5.14 6.05
C ARG A 89 5.54 5.89 4.80
N ALA A 90 6.10 5.18 3.83
CA ALA A 90 6.55 5.80 2.58
C ALA A 90 5.39 6.44 1.83
N ARG A 91 4.25 5.76 1.76
CA ARG A 91 3.06 6.29 1.08
C ARG A 91 2.52 7.53 1.77
N ARG A 92 2.50 7.54 3.10
CA ARG A 92 2.07 8.71 3.88
C ARG A 92 2.98 9.90 3.60
N LEU A 93 4.28 9.67 3.58
CA LEU A 93 5.25 10.75 3.34
C LEU A 93 5.15 11.29 1.92
N ASP A 94 4.97 10.42 0.94
CA ASP A 94 4.78 10.84 -0.45
C ASP A 94 3.50 11.70 -0.59
N ALA A 95 2.41 11.26 0.02
CA ALA A 95 1.16 11.99 0.00
C ALA A 95 1.29 13.35 0.70
N ALA A 96 2.00 13.39 1.83
CA ALA A 96 2.23 14.63 2.57
C ALA A 96 3.02 15.63 1.74
N ARG A 97 4.03 15.15 1.03
CA ARG A 97 4.83 16.02 0.15
C ARG A 97 3.95 16.66 -0.92
N ASP A 98 3.06 15.89 -1.52
CA ASP A 98 2.13 16.44 -2.50
C ASP A 98 1.21 17.50 -1.90
N LEU A 99 0.72 17.26 -0.67
CA LEU A 99 -0.10 18.26 0.03
C LEU A 99 0.67 19.55 0.30
N LEU A 100 1.92 19.44 0.70
CA LEU A 100 2.76 20.59 0.99
C LEU A 100 3.07 21.40 -0.28
N ILE A 101 3.34 20.73 -1.38
CA ILE A 101 3.73 21.38 -2.63
C ILE A 101 2.50 21.93 -3.37
N HIS A 102 1.48 21.11 -3.53
CA HIS A 102 0.37 21.42 -4.43
C HIS A 102 -0.81 22.08 -3.73
N GLN A 103 -1.07 21.75 -2.47
CA GLN A 103 -2.18 22.33 -1.72
C GLN A 103 -1.74 23.36 -0.69
N ARG A 104 -0.45 23.55 -0.53
CA ARG A 104 0.16 24.53 0.37
C ARG A 104 -0.33 24.45 1.81
N LEU A 105 -0.60 23.23 2.25
CA LEU A 105 -0.96 23.01 3.65
C LEU A 105 0.24 23.30 4.55
N SER A 106 -0.03 23.66 5.80
CA SER A 106 1.04 23.75 6.80
C SER A 106 1.63 22.38 7.05
N VAL A 107 2.84 22.35 7.60
CA VAL A 107 3.50 21.08 7.96
C VAL A 107 2.62 20.30 8.94
N THR A 108 2.05 20.99 9.95
CA THR A 108 1.17 20.37 10.93
C THR A 108 -0.07 19.77 10.28
N GLU A 109 -0.71 20.53 9.38
CA GLU A 109 -1.90 20.04 8.68
C GLU A 109 -1.58 18.83 7.81
N ALA A 110 -0.48 18.88 7.06
CA ALA A 110 -0.07 17.78 6.22
C ALA A 110 0.20 16.52 7.05
N ALA A 111 0.88 16.68 8.19
CA ALA A 111 1.18 15.56 9.09
C ALA A 111 -0.12 14.86 9.54
N PHE A 112 -1.08 15.64 10.04
CA PHE A 112 -2.35 15.07 10.49
C PHE A 112 -3.16 14.47 9.34
N ARG A 113 -3.14 15.13 8.20
CA ARG A 113 -3.93 14.68 7.05
C ARG A 113 -3.51 13.29 6.56
N VAL A 114 -2.23 12.94 6.71
CA VAL A 114 -1.73 11.64 6.26
C VAL A 114 -1.62 10.62 7.39
N GLY A 115 -2.05 10.96 8.60
CA GLY A 115 -2.17 9.98 9.68
C GLY A 115 -1.11 10.04 10.77
N TYR A 116 -0.27 11.06 10.81
CA TYR A 116 0.68 11.24 11.91
C TYR A 116 -0.01 11.96 13.06
N ALA A 117 0.04 11.35 14.24
CA ALA A 117 -0.52 11.94 15.44
C ALA A 117 0.34 13.08 15.99
N HIS A 118 1.65 13.03 15.72
CA HIS A 118 2.62 13.99 16.25
C HIS A 118 3.44 14.60 15.12
N PRO A 119 3.32 15.92 14.89
CA PRO A 119 4.08 16.57 13.80
C PRO A 119 5.60 16.42 13.91
N ALA A 120 6.13 16.31 15.13
CA ALA A 120 7.57 16.11 15.32
C ALA A 120 8.02 14.76 14.74
N ASN A 121 7.23 13.71 14.95
CA ASN A 121 7.51 12.39 14.38
C ASN A 121 7.43 12.43 12.87
N PHE A 122 6.46 13.15 12.34
CA PHE A 122 6.32 13.36 10.91
C PHE A 122 7.56 14.04 10.32
N ALA A 123 8.00 15.13 10.94
CA ALA A 123 9.16 15.88 10.43
C ALA A 123 10.42 15.02 10.41
N THR A 124 10.63 14.22 11.45
CA THR A 124 11.77 13.31 11.53
C THR A 124 11.69 12.26 10.42
N ALA A 125 10.54 11.64 10.25
CA ALA A 125 10.34 10.61 9.23
C ALA A 125 10.49 11.21 7.83
N PHE A 126 9.95 12.39 7.60
CA PHE A 126 10.02 13.09 6.32
C PHE A 126 11.48 13.37 5.93
N ARG A 127 12.25 13.92 6.87
CA ARG A 127 13.67 14.21 6.62
C ARG A 127 14.45 12.93 6.30
N ARG A 128 14.16 11.86 7.05
CA ARG A 128 14.83 10.59 6.81
C ARG A 128 14.50 10.02 5.43
N HIS A 129 13.27 10.19 4.99
CA HIS A 129 12.80 9.63 3.72
C HIS A 129 13.28 10.47 2.52
N PHE A 130 13.16 11.79 2.59
CA PHE A 130 13.46 12.69 1.47
C PHE A 130 14.82 13.37 1.55
N GLY A 131 15.46 13.39 2.72
CA GLY A 131 16.75 14.05 2.90
C GLY A 131 16.67 15.53 3.20
N TYR A 132 15.48 16.10 3.32
CA TYR A 132 15.28 17.52 3.69
C TYR A 132 14.00 17.65 4.51
N SER A 133 13.84 18.78 5.19
CA SER A 133 12.70 18.99 6.08
C SER A 133 11.42 19.33 5.31
N PRO A 134 10.24 19.01 5.89
CA PRO A 134 8.96 19.34 5.22
C PRO A 134 8.76 20.85 5.02
N SER A 135 9.28 21.67 5.91
CA SER A 135 9.16 23.14 5.74
C SER A 135 9.86 23.63 4.48
N ARG A 136 10.85 22.91 3.99
CA ARG A 136 11.56 23.27 2.76
C ARG A 136 10.65 23.16 1.54
N CYS A 137 9.67 22.27 1.56
CA CYS A 137 8.71 22.15 0.47
C CYS A 137 7.87 23.40 0.30
N GLN A 138 7.63 24.13 1.39
CA GLN A 138 6.78 25.31 1.37
C GLN A 138 7.48 26.56 0.83
N ARG A 139 8.79 26.49 0.66
CA ARG A 139 9.58 27.62 0.19
C ARG A 139 9.81 27.61 -1.33
N THR A 140 9.35 26.58 -1.98
CA THR A 140 9.38 26.51 -3.45
C THR A 140 8.02 26.90 -4.09
#